data_d330af3eb4f27916a8af95b1b8dca2a6
#
_entry.id   d330af3eb4f27916a8af95b1b8dca2a6
#
_cell.length_a   1.000
_cell.length_b   1.000
_cell.length_c   1.000
_cell.angle_alpha   90.00
_cell.angle_beta   90.00
_cell.angle_gamma   90.00
#
_symmetry.space_group_name_H-M   'P 1'
#
loop_
_entity.id
_entity.type
_entity.pdbx_description
1 polymer ?
#
loop_
_entity_poly.entity_id
_entity_poly.type
_entity_poly.pdbx_seq_one_letter_code
_entity_poly.pdbx_strand_id
1 'polypeptide(L)'
;MIIDGHAHMITESIAKSMKISPHILKYMNQEWAKHSVKEHVESWIDAMDKNEIEKTVFMATAHLNEDFTEFINSSNRFVGFARINPLLPNALDILKAEYNNSMKGVKLYATNDGFDVSCDCNPIYEYCEKMKLPIVIHFGMTIGGKSDLFHGNPVMLSRVLRDFPNINFTIAHFGAGFFRELLMLKYKQDNLFVDTSGTNNWIDYQDNPFSLKDVFEKTIKVFTPQNIIFGSDTRIFPGGYRENILKEQRGILDELRLSEKDKEDIMYNNAKKVFNI
;
A
#
# COMPACT_ATOMS: atom_id res chain seq x y z
N MET A 1 9.52 -15.11 10.07
CA MET A 1 9.30 -14.81 8.63
C MET A 1 8.55 -13.50 8.53
N ILE A 2 8.78 -12.73 7.46
CA ILE A 2 8.15 -11.42 7.23
C ILE A 2 7.62 -11.38 5.80
N ILE A 3 6.43 -10.79 5.61
CA ILE A 3 5.96 -10.31 4.31
C ILE A 3 5.86 -8.78 4.40
N ASP A 4 6.62 -8.07 3.55
CA ASP A 4 6.45 -6.63 3.40
C ASP A 4 5.25 -6.36 2.48
N GLY A 5 4.14 -5.95 3.06
CA GLY A 5 2.86 -5.78 2.38
C GLY A 5 2.77 -4.50 1.55
N HIS A 6 3.80 -3.63 1.52
CA HIS A 6 3.75 -2.38 0.80
C HIS A 6 5.15 -1.83 0.46
N ALA A 7 5.51 -1.89 -0.79
CA ALA A 7 6.75 -1.33 -1.33
C ALA A 7 6.54 -0.79 -2.75
N HIS A 8 7.56 -0.13 -3.29
CA HIS A 8 7.55 0.45 -4.63
C HIS A 8 8.83 0.13 -5.40
N MET A 9 8.68 -0.06 -6.71
CA MET A 9 9.78 -0.10 -7.67
C MET A 9 9.57 1.02 -8.69
N ILE A 10 10.60 1.81 -8.97
CA ILE A 10 10.50 2.96 -9.85
C ILE A 10 11.75 3.07 -10.71
N THR A 11 11.59 2.89 -12.02
CA THR A 11 12.58 3.15 -13.06
C THR A 11 12.35 4.51 -13.71
N GLU A 12 13.23 4.91 -14.63
CA GLU A 12 13.05 6.13 -15.42
C GLU A 12 11.78 6.10 -16.28
N SER A 13 11.44 4.93 -16.83
CA SER A 13 10.22 4.71 -17.61
C SER A 13 8.97 4.96 -16.76
N ILE A 14 8.93 4.37 -15.56
CA ILE A 14 7.84 4.57 -14.60
C ILE A 14 7.75 6.05 -14.19
N ALA A 15 8.89 6.67 -13.86
CA ALA A 15 8.95 8.07 -13.45
C ALA A 15 8.39 9.04 -14.51
N LYS A 16 8.76 8.82 -15.76
CA LYS A 16 8.22 9.60 -16.89
C LYS A 16 6.71 9.46 -17.03
N SER A 17 6.18 8.27 -16.82
CA SER A 17 4.73 8.00 -16.90
C SER A 17 3.92 8.63 -15.75
N MET A 18 4.53 8.86 -14.59
CA MET A 18 3.88 9.49 -13.43
C MET A 18 3.53 10.97 -13.64
N LYS A 19 4.06 11.62 -14.68
CA LYS A 19 3.83 13.06 -15.00
C LYS A 19 4.02 13.97 -13.79
N ILE A 20 5.07 13.72 -13.00
CA ILE A 20 5.37 14.51 -11.79
C ILE A 20 5.72 15.95 -12.21
N SER A 21 5.12 16.93 -11.53
CA SER A 21 5.38 18.34 -11.86
C SER A 21 6.82 18.74 -11.58
N PRO A 22 7.40 19.67 -12.35
CA PRO A 22 8.78 20.17 -12.11
C PRO A 22 8.98 20.73 -10.70
N HIS A 23 7.92 21.31 -10.11
CA HIS A 23 7.96 21.82 -8.74
C HIS A 23 8.17 20.71 -7.71
N ILE A 24 7.56 19.56 -7.91
CA ILE A 24 7.72 18.40 -7.03
C ILE A 24 9.07 17.73 -7.27
N LEU A 25 9.50 17.61 -8.54
CA LEU A 25 10.76 16.99 -8.91
C LEU A 25 11.97 17.64 -8.22
N LYS A 26 11.93 18.95 -7.95
CA LYS A 26 13.03 19.62 -7.24
C LYS A 26 13.21 19.19 -5.78
N TYR A 27 12.14 18.65 -5.15
CA TYR A 27 12.18 18.12 -3.79
C TYR A 27 12.40 16.60 -3.74
N MET A 28 12.37 15.96 -4.91
CA MET A 28 12.65 14.53 -5.03
C MET A 28 14.09 14.35 -5.47
N ASN A 29 14.85 13.53 -4.75
CA ASN A 29 16.15 13.11 -5.25
C ASN A 29 15.92 12.24 -6.49
N GLN A 30 16.33 12.73 -7.68
CA GLN A 30 16.10 12.05 -8.96
C GLN A 30 16.93 10.78 -9.15
N GLU A 31 17.88 10.50 -8.27
CA GLU A 31 18.69 9.27 -8.30
C GLU A 31 17.83 7.99 -8.24
N TRP A 32 16.66 8.07 -7.62
CA TRP A 32 15.75 6.94 -7.48
C TRP A 32 15.26 6.33 -8.81
N ALA A 33 15.29 7.10 -9.90
CA ALA A 33 14.78 6.65 -11.20
C ALA A 33 15.91 6.28 -12.20
N LYS A 34 17.17 6.27 -11.78
CA LYS A 34 18.31 6.03 -12.70
C LYS A 34 18.69 4.55 -12.84
N HIS A 35 18.04 3.68 -12.08
CA HIS A 35 18.41 2.27 -12.00
C HIS A 35 17.56 1.40 -12.93
N SER A 36 18.20 0.40 -13.52
CA SER A 36 17.57 -0.60 -14.40
C SER A 36 16.71 -1.57 -13.59
N VAL A 37 15.82 -2.31 -14.29
CA VAL A 37 15.05 -3.40 -13.70
C VAL A 37 15.95 -4.42 -13.02
N LYS A 38 17.06 -4.80 -13.67
CA LYS A 38 18.03 -5.76 -13.13
C LYS A 38 18.62 -5.30 -11.79
N GLU A 39 19.08 -4.04 -11.70
CA GLU A 39 19.61 -3.48 -10.46
C GLU A 39 18.55 -3.46 -9.34
N HIS A 40 17.29 -3.16 -9.69
CA HIS A 40 16.19 -3.27 -8.73
C HIS A 40 16.01 -4.71 -8.23
N VAL A 41 16.01 -5.69 -9.13
CA VAL A 41 15.86 -7.12 -8.75
C VAL A 41 16.97 -7.54 -7.79
N GLU A 42 18.23 -7.30 -8.15
CA GLU A 42 19.39 -7.66 -7.32
C GLU A 42 19.33 -6.99 -5.94
N SER A 43 19.08 -5.67 -5.90
CA SER A 43 19.03 -4.91 -4.65
C SER A 43 17.85 -5.32 -3.75
N TRP A 44 16.70 -5.66 -4.33
CA TRP A 44 15.56 -6.14 -3.56
C TRP A 44 15.79 -7.53 -3.00
N ILE A 45 16.35 -8.47 -3.78
CA ILE A 45 16.67 -9.82 -3.29
C ILE A 45 17.67 -9.74 -2.14
N ASP A 46 18.76 -8.96 -2.29
CA ASP A 46 19.77 -8.78 -1.22
C ASP A 46 19.14 -8.19 0.06
N ALA A 47 18.26 -7.18 -0.11
CA ALA A 47 17.58 -6.57 1.03
C ALA A 47 16.61 -7.53 1.72
N MET A 48 15.87 -8.33 0.95
CA MET A 48 14.94 -9.33 1.47
C MET A 48 15.69 -10.44 2.22
N ASP A 49 16.81 -10.92 1.68
CA ASP A 49 17.64 -11.93 2.34
C ASP A 49 18.22 -11.42 3.65
N LYS A 50 18.77 -10.20 3.64
CA LYS A 50 19.33 -9.56 4.84
C LYS A 50 18.30 -9.36 5.96
N ASN A 51 17.04 -9.11 5.63
CA ASN A 51 15.98 -8.78 6.58
C ASN A 51 14.99 -9.93 6.84
N GLU A 52 15.27 -11.15 6.35
CA GLU A 52 14.41 -12.33 6.50
C GLU A 52 12.98 -12.13 5.95
N ILE A 53 12.87 -11.36 4.86
CA ILE A 53 11.61 -11.09 4.18
C ILE A 53 11.36 -12.19 3.14
N GLU A 54 10.28 -12.93 3.30
CA GLU A 54 9.92 -14.02 2.37
C GLU A 54 9.35 -13.45 1.06
N LYS A 55 8.42 -12.51 1.16
CA LYS A 55 7.78 -11.87 0.01
C LYS A 55 7.65 -10.36 0.21
N THR A 56 7.62 -9.63 -0.89
CA THR A 56 7.31 -8.19 -0.90
C THR A 56 6.20 -7.89 -1.90
N VAL A 57 5.20 -7.11 -1.45
CA VAL A 57 4.09 -6.64 -2.30
C VAL A 57 4.41 -5.26 -2.84
N PHE A 58 4.50 -5.15 -4.15
CA PHE A 58 4.85 -3.93 -4.85
C PHE A 58 3.61 -3.23 -5.43
N MET A 59 3.41 -1.99 -5.03
CA MET A 59 2.35 -1.14 -5.52
C MET A 59 2.80 -0.41 -6.78
N ALA A 60 2.21 -0.72 -7.93
CA ALA A 60 2.49 0.00 -9.16
C ALA A 60 2.16 1.49 -9.03
N THR A 61 2.99 2.33 -9.61
CA THR A 61 2.79 3.79 -9.68
C THR A 61 2.46 4.28 -11.09
N ALA A 62 2.52 3.38 -12.06
CA ALA A 62 2.15 3.58 -13.46
C ALA A 62 1.19 2.49 -13.94
N HIS A 63 0.45 2.74 -15.02
CA HIS A 63 -0.41 1.75 -15.65
C HIS A 63 0.37 1.00 -16.75
N LEU A 64 0.16 -0.30 -16.89
CA LEU A 64 0.68 -1.13 -17.97
C LEU A 64 2.16 -0.85 -18.29
N ASN A 65 2.98 -0.79 -17.28
CA ASN A 65 4.39 -0.48 -17.47
C ASN A 65 5.23 -1.76 -17.60
N GLU A 66 5.96 -1.88 -18.70
CA GLU A 66 6.77 -3.07 -19.03
C GLU A 66 7.85 -3.34 -18.01
N ASP A 67 8.57 -2.30 -17.53
CA ASP A 67 9.60 -2.46 -16.49
C ASP A 67 9.02 -3.04 -15.21
N PHE A 68 7.82 -2.60 -14.81
CA PHE A 68 7.16 -3.12 -13.61
C PHE A 68 6.75 -4.57 -13.81
N THR A 69 6.19 -4.92 -14.98
CA THR A 69 5.81 -6.30 -15.30
C THR A 69 7.02 -7.23 -15.34
N GLU A 70 8.13 -6.81 -15.98
CA GLU A 70 9.39 -7.54 -16.00
C GLU A 70 9.92 -7.77 -14.57
N PHE A 71 9.95 -6.71 -13.76
CA PHE A 71 10.39 -6.77 -12.37
C PHE A 71 9.57 -7.79 -11.56
N ILE A 72 8.25 -7.71 -11.59
CA ILE A 72 7.37 -8.62 -10.84
C ILE A 72 7.58 -10.07 -11.27
N ASN A 73 7.74 -10.33 -12.56
CA ASN A 73 7.93 -11.67 -13.09
C ASN A 73 9.35 -12.24 -12.91
N SER A 74 10.31 -11.43 -12.46
CA SER A 74 11.69 -11.85 -12.25
C SER A 74 11.90 -12.73 -11.02
N SER A 75 10.96 -12.74 -10.05
CA SER A 75 11.06 -13.54 -8.84
C SER A 75 9.68 -13.93 -8.30
N ASN A 76 9.55 -15.18 -7.82
CA ASN A 76 8.34 -15.64 -7.12
C ASN A 76 8.17 -15.02 -5.72
N ARG A 77 9.16 -14.26 -5.25
CA ARG A 77 9.10 -13.46 -4.01
C ARG A 77 8.47 -12.10 -4.21
N PHE A 78 8.32 -11.64 -5.45
CA PHE A 78 7.72 -10.36 -5.79
C PHE A 78 6.24 -10.52 -6.16
N VAL A 79 5.41 -9.69 -5.57
CA VAL A 79 3.96 -9.69 -5.80
C VAL A 79 3.55 -8.31 -6.29
N GLY A 80 2.94 -8.21 -7.47
CA GLY A 80 2.54 -6.95 -8.08
C GLY A 80 1.08 -6.60 -7.83
N PHE A 81 0.80 -5.35 -7.46
CA PHE A 81 -0.53 -4.76 -7.42
C PHE A 81 -0.63 -3.69 -8.50
N ALA A 82 -1.61 -3.86 -9.40
CA ALA A 82 -1.83 -2.97 -10.52
C ALA A 82 -2.35 -1.60 -10.07
N ARG A 83 -1.75 -0.51 -10.54
CA ARG A 83 -2.37 0.82 -10.40
C ARG A 83 -3.56 0.94 -11.34
N ILE A 84 -4.72 1.32 -10.82
CA ILE A 84 -5.90 1.63 -11.62
C ILE A 84 -6.39 3.04 -11.29
N ASN A 85 -6.62 3.84 -12.34
CA ASN A 85 -7.35 5.10 -12.23
C ASN A 85 -8.74 4.88 -12.86
N PRO A 86 -9.82 4.85 -12.06
CA PRO A 86 -11.17 4.55 -12.53
C PRO A 86 -11.75 5.62 -13.47
N LEU A 87 -11.19 6.83 -13.48
CA LEU A 87 -11.62 7.92 -14.38
C LEU A 87 -11.17 7.70 -15.83
N LEU A 88 -10.29 6.75 -16.10
CA LEU A 88 -9.90 6.43 -17.46
C LEU A 88 -11.02 5.66 -18.17
N PRO A 89 -11.41 6.02 -19.40
CA PRO A 89 -12.48 5.34 -20.14
C PRO A 89 -12.27 3.83 -20.29
N ASN A 90 -11.02 3.38 -20.30
CA ASN A 90 -10.61 1.98 -20.46
C ASN A 90 -10.05 1.36 -19.16
N ALA A 91 -10.39 1.90 -17.98
CA ALA A 91 -9.86 1.45 -16.69
C ALA A 91 -10.05 -0.06 -16.45
N LEU A 92 -11.21 -0.60 -16.81
CA LEU A 92 -11.49 -2.03 -16.66
C LEU A 92 -10.66 -2.89 -17.61
N ASP A 93 -10.38 -2.42 -18.83
CA ASP A 93 -9.54 -3.16 -19.78
C ASP A 93 -8.07 -3.13 -19.35
N ILE A 94 -7.62 -2.00 -18.79
CA ILE A 94 -6.31 -1.91 -18.13
C ILE A 94 -6.22 -2.95 -17.00
N LEU A 95 -7.22 -3.02 -16.11
CA LEU A 95 -7.22 -4.00 -15.02
C LEU A 95 -7.14 -5.43 -15.51
N LYS A 96 -7.90 -5.79 -16.56
CA LYS A 96 -7.87 -7.13 -17.15
C LYS A 96 -6.49 -7.45 -17.76
N ALA A 97 -5.87 -6.48 -18.44
CA ALA A 97 -4.53 -6.65 -19.00
C ALA A 97 -3.48 -6.85 -17.89
N GLU A 98 -3.53 -6.03 -16.84
CA GLU A 98 -2.64 -6.16 -15.67
C GLU A 98 -2.80 -7.50 -14.94
N TYR A 99 -4.04 -7.98 -14.79
CA TYR A 99 -4.31 -9.32 -14.25
C TYR A 99 -3.65 -10.42 -15.10
N ASN A 100 -3.74 -10.31 -16.43
CA ASN A 100 -3.08 -11.24 -17.36
C ASN A 100 -1.54 -11.14 -17.30
N ASN A 101 -1.01 -9.98 -16.90
CA ASN A 101 0.41 -9.72 -16.64
C ASN A 101 0.87 -10.15 -15.22
N SER A 102 0.11 -11.03 -14.57
CA SER A 102 0.43 -11.63 -13.25
C SER A 102 0.20 -10.74 -12.03
N MET A 103 -0.45 -9.58 -12.16
CA MET A 103 -0.80 -8.77 -10.99
C MET A 103 -1.83 -9.49 -10.12
N LYS A 104 -1.64 -9.44 -8.78
CA LYS A 104 -2.40 -10.19 -7.79
C LYS A 104 -3.40 -9.34 -7.01
N GLY A 105 -3.44 -8.04 -7.26
CA GLY A 105 -4.35 -7.10 -6.61
C GLY A 105 -4.36 -5.75 -7.28
N VAL A 106 -5.14 -4.84 -6.71
CA VAL A 106 -5.33 -3.48 -7.24
C VAL A 106 -4.85 -2.45 -6.24
N LYS A 107 -4.14 -1.43 -6.74
CA LYS A 107 -3.79 -0.22 -6.01
C LYS A 107 -4.57 0.97 -6.55
N LEU A 108 -5.32 1.63 -5.68
CA LEU A 108 -6.05 2.85 -5.95
C LEU A 108 -5.39 4.04 -5.23
N TYR A 109 -5.27 5.18 -5.92
CA TYR A 109 -4.73 6.43 -5.37
C TYR A 109 -5.79 7.53 -5.44
N ALA A 110 -6.83 7.41 -4.59
CA ALA A 110 -7.98 8.32 -4.62
C ALA A 110 -7.56 9.79 -4.50
N THR A 111 -6.68 10.10 -3.55
CA THR A 111 -6.19 11.46 -3.31
C THR A 111 -5.35 12.02 -4.46
N ASN A 112 -4.56 11.17 -5.15
CA ASN A 112 -3.68 11.63 -6.24
C ASN A 112 -4.42 11.79 -7.56
N ASP A 113 -5.39 10.91 -7.83
CA ASP A 113 -6.11 10.86 -9.10
C ASP A 113 -7.44 11.62 -9.05
N GLY A 114 -7.90 12.03 -7.84
CA GLY A 114 -9.07 12.89 -7.65
C GLY A 114 -10.39 12.21 -8.01
N PHE A 115 -10.62 10.97 -7.55
CA PHE A 115 -11.85 10.24 -7.80
C PHE A 115 -12.58 9.84 -6.51
N ASP A 116 -13.89 9.67 -6.62
CA ASP A 116 -14.75 9.21 -5.53
C ASP A 116 -14.82 7.68 -5.50
N VAL A 117 -14.22 7.07 -4.47
CA VAL A 117 -14.22 5.61 -4.28
C VAL A 117 -15.63 5.04 -4.13
N SER A 118 -16.62 5.85 -3.76
CA SER A 118 -18.00 5.39 -3.51
C SER A 118 -18.83 5.23 -4.78
N CYS A 119 -18.40 5.81 -5.91
CA CYS A 119 -19.17 5.76 -7.17
C CYS A 119 -18.32 5.50 -8.42
N ASP A 120 -17.10 6.02 -8.51
CA ASP A 120 -16.30 5.94 -9.73
C ASP A 120 -15.69 4.56 -9.97
N CYS A 121 -15.61 3.71 -8.94
CA CYS A 121 -14.90 2.44 -8.97
C CYS A 121 -15.79 1.20 -9.18
N ASN A 122 -17.10 1.31 -9.32
CA ASN A 122 -18.00 0.16 -9.35
C ASN A 122 -17.59 -0.94 -10.34
N PRO A 123 -17.26 -0.67 -11.62
CA PRO A 123 -16.84 -1.72 -12.55
C PRO A 123 -15.54 -2.43 -12.13
N ILE A 124 -14.65 -1.71 -11.42
CA ILE A 124 -13.41 -2.27 -10.86
C ILE A 124 -13.74 -3.19 -9.69
N TYR A 125 -14.64 -2.77 -8.78
CA TYR A 125 -15.05 -3.58 -7.64
C TYR A 125 -15.76 -4.88 -8.09
N GLU A 126 -16.69 -4.80 -9.02
CA GLU A 126 -17.37 -5.98 -9.59
C GLU A 126 -16.37 -7.00 -10.16
N TYR A 127 -15.38 -6.51 -10.90
CA TYR A 127 -14.33 -7.37 -11.44
C TYR A 127 -13.44 -7.95 -10.34
N CYS A 128 -13.00 -7.14 -9.38
CA CYS A 128 -12.17 -7.57 -8.25
C CYS A 128 -12.89 -8.62 -7.40
N GLU A 129 -14.17 -8.44 -7.09
CA GLU A 129 -14.96 -9.40 -6.32
C GLU A 129 -15.08 -10.74 -7.07
N LYS A 130 -15.40 -10.70 -8.38
CA LYS A 130 -15.46 -11.88 -9.23
C LYS A 130 -14.14 -12.65 -9.28
N MET A 131 -13.02 -11.93 -9.40
CA MET A 131 -11.68 -12.49 -9.53
C MET A 131 -10.98 -12.72 -8.19
N LYS A 132 -11.63 -12.35 -7.06
CA LYS A 132 -11.10 -12.41 -5.69
C LYS A 132 -9.80 -11.61 -5.53
N LEU A 133 -9.71 -10.46 -6.20
CA LEU A 133 -8.56 -9.57 -6.12
C LEU A 133 -8.70 -8.63 -4.91
N PRO A 134 -7.71 -8.57 -4.03
CA PRO A 134 -7.66 -7.58 -2.95
C PRO A 134 -7.39 -6.18 -3.51
N ILE A 135 -7.84 -5.17 -2.76
CA ILE A 135 -7.64 -3.76 -3.13
C ILE A 135 -6.91 -3.03 -2.01
N VAL A 136 -5.82 -2.36 -2.35
CA VAL A 136 -5.12 -1.41 -1.46
C VAL A 136 -5.43 0.01 -1.91
N ILE A 137 -5.90 0.85 -0.98
CA ILE A 137 -6.27 2.24 -1.27
C ILE A 137 -5.38 3.20 -0.49
N HIS A 138 -4.80 4.16 -1.18
CA HIS A 138 -4.17 5.32 -0.55
C HIS A 138 -5.21 6.43 -0.35
N PHE A 139 -5.46 6.74 0.90
CA PHE A 139 -6.20 7.91 1.35
C PHE A 139 -5.28 8.90 2.06
N GLY A 140 -5.78 10.11 2.32
CA GLY A 140 -5.07 11.08 3.12
C GLY A 140 -3.91 11.78 2.43
N MET A 141 -2.94 12.16 3.23
CA MET A 141 -1.79 12.96 2.80
C MET A 141 -0.85 12.13 1.93
N THR A 142 -0.34 12.75 0.86
CA THR A 142 0.68 12.16 -0.02
C THR A 142 1.71 13.20 -0.41
N ILE A 143 2.84 12.75 -0.95
CA ILE A 143 3.91 13.64 -1.39
C ILE A 143 3.45 14.49 -2.58
N GLY A 144 3.55 15.81 -2.43
CA GLY A 144 3.41 16.79 -3.50
C GLY A 144 2.05 17.45 -3.60
N GLY A 145 2.02 18.62 -4.19
CA GLY A 145 0.86 19.52 -4.27
C GLY A 145 -0.25 19.08 -5.25
N LYS A 146 -0.28 17.81 -5.66
CA LYS A 146 -1.38 17.24 -6.46
C LYS A 146 -2.41 16.50 -5.61
N SER A 147 -2.19 16.39 -4.31
CA SER A 147 -3.11 15.68 -3.44
C SER A 147 -4.42 16.44 -3.28
N ASP A 148 -5.49 15.86 -3.75
CA ASP A 148 -6.84 16.35 -3.47
C ASP A 148 -7.37 15.67 -2.21
N LEU A 149 -7.21 16.34 -1.06
CA LEU A 149 -7.66 15.82 0.23
C LEU A 149 -9.19 15.70 0.33
N PHE A 150 -9.95 16.30 -0.58
CA PHE A 150 -11.39 16.08 -0.67
C PHE A 150 -11.69 14.59 -0.91
N HIS A 151 -10.85 13.90 -1.70
CA HIS A 151 -10.93 12.48 -1.95
C HIS A 151 -10.06 11.65 -0.99
N GLY A 152 -9.55 12.29 0.08
CA GLY A 152 -8.63 11.67 1.04
C GLY A 152 -9.30 10.98 2.24
N ASN A 153 -10.61 11.17 2.45
CA ASN A 153 -11.29 10.66 3.63
C ASN A 153 -11.75 9.20 3.44
N PRO A 154 -11.22 8.22 4.22
CA PRO A 154 -11.60 6.82 4.06
C PRO A 154 -13.08 6.51 4.39
N VAL A 155 -13.80 7.40 5.08
CA VAL A 155 -15.24 7.22 5.35
C VAL A 155 -16.06 7.09 4.06
N MET A 156 -15.58 7.63 2.94
CA MET A 156 -16.19 7.44 1.62
C MET A 156 -16.33 5.96 1.22
N LEU A 157 -15.49 5.07 1.79
CA LEU A 157 -15.54 3.63 1.52
C LEU A 157 -16.69 2.91 2.28
N SER A 158 -17.36 3.56 3.22
CA SER A 158 -18.32 2.90 4.14
C SER A 158 -19.44 2.14 3.43
N ARG A 159 -19.98 2.70 2.34
CA ARG A 159 -21.00 2.04 1.51
C ARG A 159 -20.41 0.88 0.71
N VAL A 160 -19.23 1.08 0.15
CA VAL A 160 -18.54 0.08 -0.70
C VAL A 160 -18.22 -1.19 0.08
N LEU A 161 -17.75 -1.07 1.33
CA LEU A 161 -17.47 -2.22 2.21
C LEU A 161 -18.70 -3.10 2.43
N ARG A 162 -19.88 -2.49 2.50
CA ARG A 162 -21.16 -3.21 2.65
C ARG A 162 -21.59 -3.85 1.33
N ASP A 163 -21.46 -3.13 0.22
CA ASP A 163 -21.96 -3.55 -1.08
C ASP A 163 -21.05 -4.60 -1.75
N PHE A 164 -19.75 -4.65 -1.35
CA PHE A 164 -18.74 -5.61 -1.83
C PHE A 164 -18.06 -6.36 -0.66
N PRO A 165 -18.80 -7.20 0.08
CA PRO A 165 -18.32 -7.83 1.31
C PRO A 165 -17.22 -8.89 1.07
N ASN A 166 -17.06 -9.37 -0.16
CA ASN A 166 -16.09 -10.41 -0.51
C ASN A 166 -14.76 -9.85 -1.02
N ILE A 167 -14.59 -8.52 -1.08
CA ILE A 167 -13.32 -7.87 -1.39
C ILE A 167 -12.59 -7.57 -0.09
N ASN A 168 -11.32 -7.95 0.02
CA ASN A 168 -10.44 -7.51 1.07
C ASN A 168 -9.92 -6.10 0.73
N PHE A 169 -10.35 -5.09 1.47
CA PHE A 169 -9.87 -3.72 1.34
C PHE A 169 -8.80 -3.42 2.37
N THR A 170 -7.65 -2.92 1.93
CA THR A 170 -6.57 -2.45 2.82
C THR A 170 -6.38 -0.95 2.66
N ILE A 171 -6.49 -0.20 3.74
CA ILE A 171 -6.16 1.22 3.76
C ILE A 171 -4.69 1.39 4.09
N ALA A 172 -3.95 2.07 3.22
CA ALA A 172 -2.52 2.30 3.39
C ALA A 172 -2.20 3.33 4.49
N HIS A 173 -1.02 3.17 5.14
CA HIS A 173 -0.40 4.18 6.00
C HIS A 173 -1.28 4.65 7.18
N PHE A 174 -2.03 3.75 7.80
CA PHE A 174 -3.01 4.10 8.85
C PHE A 174 -3.99 5.22 8.43
N GLY A 175 -4.26 5.36 7.12
CA GLY A 175 -5.14 6.41 6.58
C GLY A 175 -4.48 7.79 6.44
N ALA A 176 -3.15 7.88 6.64
CA ALA A 176 -2.30 9.06 6.36
C ALA A 176 -2.93 10.42 6.73
N GLY A 177 -3.29 10.57 8.00
CA GLY A 177 -3.88 11.80 8.56
C GLY A 177 -5.36 11.72 8.88
N PHE A 178 -6.11 10.81 8.25
CA PHE A 178 -7.52 10.52 8.57
C PHE A 178 -7.66 9.30 9.50
N PHE A 179 -6.80 9.25 10.51
CA PHE A 179 -6.69 8.10 11.40
C PHE A 179 -7.97 7.83 12.21
N ARG A 180 -8.60 8.89 12.73
CA ARG A 180 -9.87 8.76 13.48
C ARG A 180 -10.99 8.21 12.58
N GLU A 181 -11.08 8.71 11.36
CA GLU A 181 -12.05 8.30 10.35
C GLU A 181 -11.84 6.84 9.94
N LEU A 182 -10.58 6.41 9.81
CA LEU A 182 -10.23 5.02 9.58
C LEU A 182 -10.70 4.11 10.73
N LEU A 183 -10.47 4.50 12.00
CA LEU A 183 -10.93 3.75 13.15
C LEU A 183 -12.47 3.64 13.18
N MET A 184 -13.18 4.74 12.87
CA MET A 184 -14.64 4.75 12.79
C MET A 184 -15.15 3.84 11.68
N LEU A 185 -14.49 3.83 10.52
CA LEU A 185 -14.85 2.99 9.39
C LEU A 185 -14.77 1.50 9.71
N LYS A 186 -13.84 1.08 10.57
CA LYS A 186 -13.68 -0.33 10.97
C LYS A 186 -14.87 -0.89 11.75
N TYR A 187 -15.77 -0.05 12.28
CA TYR A 187 -16.87 -0.53 13.12
C TYR A 187 -17.73 -1.59 12.41
N LYS A 188 -17.63 -2.86 12.88
CA LYS A 188 -18.31 -4.04 12.31
C LYS A 188 -18.04 -4.31 10.83
N GLN A 189 -16.85 -3.99 10.34
CA GLN A 189 -16.42 -4.29 8.97
C GLN A 189 -15.32 -5.37 8.99
N ASP A 190 -15.65 -6.57 8.53
CA ASP A 190 -14.71 -7.70 8.58
C ASP A 190 -13.71 -7.69 7.41
N ASN A 191 -14.13 -7.14 6.26
CA ASN A 191 -13.34 -7.06 5.03
C ASN A 191 -12.44 -5.81 4.92
N LEU A 192 -12.26 -5.08 6.02
CA LEU A 192 -11.38 -3.90 6.10
C LEU A 192 -10.12 -4.20 6.90
N PHE A 193 -8.99 -3.94 6.27
CA PHE A 193 -7.64 -4.08 6.78
C PHE A 193 -6.90 -2.75 6.73
N VAL A 194 -5.78 -2.66 7.44
CA VAL A 194 -4.90 -1.48 7.42
C VAL A 194 -3.46 -1.93 7.28
N ASP A 195 -2.65 -1.23 6.50
CA ASP A 195 -1.21 -1.41 6.52
C ASP A 195 -0.51 -0.33 7.34
N THR A 196 0.65 -0.68 7.88
CA THR A 196 1.44 0.14 8.80
C THR A 196 2.52 0.94 8.09
N SER A 197 2.53 0.92 6.76
CA SER A 197 3.63 1.39 5.93
C SER A 197 3.85 2.91 5.99
N GLY A 198 5.02 3.35 5.52
CA GLY A 198 5.38 4.76 5.43
C GLY A 198 6.10 5.31 6.65
N THR A 199 6.50 6.57 6.57
CA THR A 199 7.20 7.29 7.64
C THR A 199 6.26 7.73 8.77
N ASN A 200 4.96 7.69 8.54
CA ASN A 200 3.90 8.12 9.47
C ASN A 200 4.04 9.57 9.97
N ASN A 201 4.75 10.45 9.24
CA ASN A 201 4.90 11.87 9.59
C ASN A 201 3.55 12.62 9.65
N TRP A 202 2.47 12.03 9.15
CA TRP A 202 1.12 12.57 9.31
C TRP A 202 0.71 12.71 10.78
N ILE A 203 1.35 12.02 11.70
CA ILE A 203 1.13 12.10 13.16
C ILE A 203 1.35 13.53 13.65
N ASP A 204 2.33 14.25 13.10
CA ASP A 204 2.64 15.64 13.47
C ASP A 204 1.49 16.63 13.20
N TYR A 205 0.50 16.22 12.40
CA TYR A 205 -0.67 17.05 12.06
C TYR A 205 -1.93 16.68 12.86
N GLN A 206 -1.79 15.86 13.91
CA GLN A 206 -2.92 15.51 14.78
C GLN A 206 -3.06 16.52 15.93
N ASP A 207 -4.30 16.74 16.37
CA ASP A 207 -4.63 17.75 17.39
C ASP A 207 -3.94 17.54 18.74
N ASN A 208 -3.65 16.28 19.09
CA ASN A 208 -2.97 15.94 20.34
C ASN A 208 -1.66 15.23 20.04
N PRO A 209 -0.59 15.52 20.77
CA PRO A 209 0.65 14.77 20.64
C PRO A 209 0.39 13.28 20.91
N PHE A 210 0.69 12.43 19.94
CA PHE A 210 0.77 11.02 20.15
C PHE A 210 1.83 10.38 19.25
N SER A 211 2.38 9.28 19.70
CA SER A 211 3.48 8.58 19.07
C SER A 211 2.96 7.52 18.09
N LEU A 212 3.85 6.96 17.27
CA LEU A 212 3.54 5.80 16.45
C LEU A 212 3.08 4.61 17.30
N LYS A 213 3.62 4.45 18.52
CA LYS A 213 3.16 3.44 19.46
C LYS A 213 1.68 3.63 19.84
N ASP A 214 1.25 4.86 20.10
CA ASP A 214 -0.16 5.15 20.39
C ASP A 214 -1.07 4.85 19.19
N VAL A 215 -0.57 5.07 17.96
CA VAL A 215 -1.27 4.66 16.72
C VAL A 215 -1.45 3.14 16.69
N PHE A 216 -0.39 2.38 16.94
CA PHE A 216 -0.46 0.92 17.00
C PHE A 216 -1.42 0.44 18.07
N GLU A 217 -1.32 0.97 19.30
CA GLU A 217 -2.19 0.58 20.40
C GLU A 217 -3.67 0.79 20.08
N LYS A 218 -4.04 1.97 19.56
CA LYS A 218 -5.42 2.26 19.14
C LYS A 218 -5.86 1.40 17.97
N THR A 219 -4.99 1.17 17.00
CA THR A 219 -5.28 0.32 15.84
C THR A 219 -5.51 -1.12 16.27
N ILE A 220 -4.66 -1.69 17.10
CA ILE A 220 -4.81 -3.04 17.63
C ILE A 220 -6.13 -3.21 18.41
N LYS A 221 -6.49 -2.20 19.19
CA LYS A 221 -7.76 -2.20 19.94
C LYS A 221 -8.99 -2.23 19.03
N VAL A 222 -8.95 -1.58 17.87
CA VAL A 222 -10.11 -1.41 16.97
C VAL A 222 -10.11 -2.43 15.84
N PHE A 223 -8.97 -2.65 15.20
CA PHE A 223 -8.82 -3.56 14.06
C PHE A 223 -8.54 -5.01 14.46
N THR A 224 -8.05 -5.24 15.66
CA THR A 224 -7.40 -6.47 16.13
C THR A 224 -6.11 -6.79 15.35
N PRO A 225 -5.18 -7.56 15.92
CA PRO A 225 -3.93 -7.94 15.22
C PRO A 225 -4.18 -8.60 13.86
N GLN A 226 -5.29 -9.34 13.69
CA GLN A 226 -5.64 -10.10 12.50
C GLN A 226 -6.05 -9.25 11.29
N ASN A 227 -6.22 -7.94 11.46
CA ASN A 227 -6.59 -7.01 10.38
C ASN A 227 -5.51 -5.94 10.10
N ILE A 228 -4.30 -6.13 10.65
CA ILE A 228 -3.17 -5.22 10.48
C ILE A 228 -2.10 -5.92 9.64
N ILE A 229 -1.55 -5.24 8.65
CA ILE A 229 -0.54 -5.76 7.74
C ILE A 229 0.72 -4.90 7.85
N PHE A 230 1.86 -5.52 8.13
CA PHE A 230 3.14 -4.83 8.07
C PHE A 230 3.45 -4.35 6.65
N GLY A 231 4.00 -3.14 6.51
CA GLY A 231 4.54 -2.60 5.29
C GLY A 231 5.64 -1.57 5.56
N SER A 232 6.63 -1.46 4.68
CA SER A 232 7.73 -0.51 4.82
C SER A 232 7.56 0.76 4.02
N ASP A 233 6.80 0.73 2.92
CA ASP A 233 6.76 1.77 1.90
C ASP A 233 8.16 2.07 1.31
N THR A 234 9.01 1.04 1.24
CA THR A 234 10.36 1.18 0.70
C THR A 234 10.34 1.41 -0.80
N ARG A 235 11.17 2.37 -1.22
CA ARG A 235 11.77 2.42 -2.55
C ARG A 235 13.23 2.11 -2.36
N ILE A 236 13.73 1.02 -2.95
CA ILE A 236 15.09 0.54 -2.66
C ILE A 236 16.16 1.59 -2.98
N PHE A 237 15.94 2.42 -4.01
CA PHE A 237 16.83 3.50 -4.38
C PHE A 237 16.27 4.88 -3.99
N PRO A 238 17.19 5.83 -3.60
CA PRO A 238 18.63 5.64 -3.45
C PRO A 238 19.06 5.12 -2.06
N GLY A 239 18.14 4.99 -1.10
CA GLY A 239 18.47 4.84 0.33
C GLY A 239 18.57 3.41 0.84
N GLY A 240 18.35 2.40 0.02
CA GLY A 240 18.23 1.02 0.46
C GLY A 240 16.87 0.69 1.10
N TYR A 241 16.76 -0.50 1.66
CA TYR A 241 15.58 -0.92 2.41
C TYR A 241 15.43 -0.10 3.71
N ARG A 242 14.22 0.25 4.07
CA ARG A 242 13.91 1.02 5.27
C ARG A 242 13.96 0.16 6.55
N GLU A 243 15.15 -0.32 6.90
CA GLU A 243 15.37 -1.17 8.08
C GLU A 243 14.96 -0.46 9.38
N ASN A 244 15.07 0.86 9.43
CA ASN A 244 14.63 1.63 10.59
C ASN A 244 13.12 1.48 10.84
N ILE A 245 12.29 1.49 9.80
CA ILE A 245 10.83 1.28 9.92
C ILE A 245 10.55 -0.14 10.43
N LEU A 246 11.21 -1.16 9.85
CA LEU A 246 11.06 -2.53 10.30
C LEU A 246 11.44 -2.70 11.79
N LYS A 247 12.58 -2.14 12.20
CA LYS A 247 13.07 -2.21 13.59
C LYS A 247 12.15 -1.48 14.55
N GLU A 248 11.73 -0.27 14.21
CA GLU A 248 10.82 0.54 15.02
C GLU A 248 9.49 -0.17 15.24
N GLN A 249 8.86 -0.66 14.18
CA GLN A 249 7.57 -1.31 14.29
C GLN A 249 7.66 -2.63 15.09
N ARG A 250 8.69 -3.44 14.88
CA ARG A 250 8.93 -4.64 15.71
C ARG A 250 9.11 -4.27 17.18
N GLY A 251 9.90 -3.23 17.48
CA GLY A 251 10.08 -2.73 18.84
C GLY A 251 8.76 -2.30 19.50
N ILE A 252 7.88 -1.61 18.75
CA ILE A 252 6.55 -1.23 19.23
C ILE A 252 5.70 -2.45 19.55
N LEU A 253 5.69 -3.49 18.69
CA LEU A 253 4.93 -4.73 18.95
C LEU A 253 5.42 -5.45 20.21
N ASP A 254 6.74 -5.41 20.48
CA ASP A 254 7.34 -5.95 21.71
C ASP A 254 6.95 -5.13 22.95
N GLU A 255 7.02 -3.81 22.87
CA GLU A 255 6.62 -2.91 23.95
C GLU A 255 5.14 -3.04 24.32
N LEU A 256 4.27 -3.27 23.33
CA LEU A 256 2.83 -3.52 23.53
C LEU A 256 2.54 -4.92 24.07
N ARG A 257 3.57 -5.75 24.25
CA ARG A 257 3.49 -7.10 24.81
C ARG A 257 2.49 -8.01 24.09
N LEU A 258 2.43 -7.90 22.77
CA LEU A 258 1.61 -8.78 21.97
C LEU A 258 2.11 -10.23 22.05
N SER A 259 1.18 -11.19 21.91
CA SER A 259 1.57 -12.59 21.78
C SER A 259 2.42 -12.81 20.51
N GLU A 260 3.29 -13.81 20.53
CA GLU A 260 4.09 -14.16 19.33
C GLU A 260 3.20 -14.45 18.13
N LYS A 261 2.02 -15.05 18.37
CA LYS A 261 1.02 -15.28 17.32
C LYS A 261 0.50 -13.96 16.73
N ASP A 262 0.17 -12.97 17.54
CA ASP A 262 -0.35 -11.68 17.04
C ASP A 262 0.74 -10.91 16.27
N LYS A 263 2.00 -10.99 16.74
CA LYS A 263 3.14 -10.42 16.00
C LYS A 263 3.33 -11.11 14.66
N GLU A 264 3.25 -12.44 14.62
CA GLU A 264 3.34 -13.21 13.38
C GLU A 264 2.17 -12.92 12.44
N ASP A 265 0.96 -12.74 12.98
CA ASP A 265 -0.21 -12.36 12.18
C ASP A 265 0.04 -11.01 11.49
N ILE A 266 0.50 -9.99 12.22
CA ILE A 266 0.79 -8.65 11.67
C ILE A 266 1.93 -8.70 10.65
N MET A 267 3.03 -9.40 10.98
CA MET A 267 4.26 -9.37 10.20
C MET A 267 4.24 -10.32 8.99
N TYR A 268 3.33 -11.31 8.97
CA TYR A 268 3.35 -12.37 7.97
C TYR A 268 1.96 -12.89 7.55
N ASN A 269 1.21 -13.51 8.48
CA ASN A 269 0.04 -14.30 8.12
C ASN A 269 -1.09 -13.49 7.48
N ASN A 270 -1.29 -12.24 7.94
CA ASN A 270 -2.36 -11.39 7.41
C ASN A 270 -2.09 -11.01 5.95
N ALA A 271 -0.86 -10.59 5.62
CA ALA A 271 -0.51 -10.29 4.22
C ALA A 271 -0.71 -11.51 3.33
N LYS A 272 -0.25 -12.69 3.78
CA LYS A 272 -0.43 -13.95 3.05
C LYS A 272 -1.90 -14.26 2.77
N LYS A 273 -2.74 -14.15 3.80
CA LYS A 273 -4.18 -14.42 3.71
C LYS A 273 -4.93 -13.38 2.89
N VAL A 274 -4.70 -12.09 3.19
CA VAL A 274 -5.48 -10.98 2.60
C VAL A 274 -5.15 -10.78 1.13
N PHE A 275 -3.89 -10.97 0.76
CA PHE A 275 -3.41 -10.78 -0.61
C PHE A 275 -3.37 -12.07 -1.44
N ASN A 276 -3.76 -13.23 -0.86
CA ASN A 276 -3.80 -14.54 -1.53
C ASN A 276 -2.42 -14.95 -2.12
N ILE A 277 -1.33 -14.85 -1.34
CA ILE A 277 0.06 -15.02 -1.81
C ILE A 277 0.84 -16.05 -1.01
#